data_07e937efb806576c4b8bf59836c53ce2
#
_entry.id   07e937efb806576c4b8bf59836c53ce2
#
_cell.length_a   1.000
_cell.length_b   1.000
_cell.length_c   1.000
_cell.angle_alpha   90.00
_cell.angle_beta   90.00
_cell.angle_gamma   90.00
#
_symmetry.space_group_name_H-M   'P 1'
#
loop_
_entity.id
_entity.type
_entity.pdbx_description
1 polymer ?
#
loop_
_entity_poly.entity_id
_entity_poly.type
_entity_poly.pdbx_seq_one_letter_code
_entity_poly.pdbx_strand_id
1 'polypeptide(L)'
;MNRICLAIIGLCAAFLLSAQERDPFKPEPPRKPNIKEITPGILQVGTVLLNKKKREISFPVTVNMNEGPIEYLVVTGKGKTHESLLVTSTEPFHLQVAMLLLNCKGSDGKLIPEDEDKAIPGEPVEIELLWKEKEIDKNLRLEKFVARKDGKPVKKGPFIFNGSRMFEGAFLAQSDGSIVSLITDNAAQFNNPRAGRANDDIWRPQPKHLPPLDSNGTLLIKVTRDN
;
A
#
# COMPACT_ATOMS: atom_id res chain seq x y z
N MET A 1 2.51 -45.79 -71.82
CA MET A 1 3.43 -45.09 -70.90
C MET A 1 2.66 -43.99 -70.22
N ASN A 2 2.11 -44.27 -68.99
CA ASN A 2 1.31 -43.34 -68.21
C ASN A 2 2.18 -42.74 -67.14
N ARG A 3 2.31 -41.42 -67.13
CA ARG A 3 2.93 -40.65 -66.03
C ARG A 3 1.85 -40.14 -65.10
N ILE A 4 1.81 -40.68 -63.89
CA ILE A 4 0.93 -40.24 -62.80
C ILE A 4 1.66 -39.08 -62.12
N CYS A 5 1.06 -37.87 -62.19
CA CYS A 5 1.49 -36.73 -61.39
C CYS A 5 0.80 -36.80 -60.01
N LEU A 6 1.60 -37.00 -58.96
CA LEU A 6 1.14 -36.90 -57.56
C LEU A 6 1.18 -35.44 -57.14
N ALA A 7 -0.01 -34.86 -56.93
CA ALA A 7 -0.13 -33.54 -56.34
C ALA A 7 -0.10 -33.65 -54.79
N ILE A 8 0.94 -33.07 -54.16
CA ILE A 8 1.08 -32.95 -52.70
C ILE A 8 0.31 -31.69 -52.30
N ILE A 9 -0.85 -31.88 -51.68
CA ILE A 9 -1.61 -30.79 -51.04
C ILE A 9 -0.99 -30.53 -49.66
N GLY A 10 -0.21 -29.47 -49.58
CA GLY A 10 0.32 -28.96 -48.30
C GLY A 10 -0.79 -28.26 -47.50
N LEU A 11 -1.19 -28.88 -46.39
CA LEU A 11 -2.15 -28.32 -45.45
C LEU A 11 -1.40 -27.31 -44.53
N CYS A 12 -1.42 -26.01 -44.90
CA CYS A 12 -0.97 -24.93 -43.98
C CYS A 12 -2.02 -24.73 -42.89
N ALA A 13 -1.80 -25.33 -41.72
CA ALA A 13 -2.53 -24.98 -40.52
C ALA A 13 -2.08 -23.60 -40.03
N ALA A 14 -2.82 -22.56 -40.37
CA ALA A 14 -2.63 -21.23 -39.81
C ALA A 14 -3.09 -21.25 -38.33
N PHE A 15 -2.13 -21.26 -37.43
CA PHE A 15 -2.41 -20.96 -36.01
C PHE A 15 -2.79 -19.46 -35.93
N LEU A 16 -4.10 -19.20 -35.90
CA LEU A 16 -4.63 -17.92 -35.48
C LEU A 16 -4.36 -17.77 -33.95
N LEU A 17 -3.24 -17.19 -33.57
CA LEU A 17 -3.12 -16.62 -32.23
C LEU A 17 -4.15 -15.48 -32.14
N SER A 18 -5.28 -15.75 -31.50
CA SER A 18 -6.19 -14.70 -31.08
C SER A 18 -5.46 -13.85 -30.05
N ALA A 19 -4.88 -12.72 -30.48
CA ALA A 19 -4.52 -11.67 -29.58
C ALA A 19 -5.83 -11.21 -28.91
N GLN A 20 -6.04 -11.61 -27.67
CA GLN A 20 -7.17 -11.16 -26.89
C GLN A 20 -6.99 -9.64 -26.73
N GLU A 21 -7.77 -8.85 -27.47
CA GLU A 21 -7.78 -7.39 -27.33
C GLU A 21 -8.02 -7.05 -25.86
N ARG A 22 -7.02 -6.44 -25.22
CA ARG A 22 -7.13 -5.98 -23.84
C ARG A 22 -8.12 -4.84 -23.82
N ASP A 23 -9.18 -4.99 -23.06
CA ASP A 23 -10.08 -3.89 -22.72
C ASP A 23 -9.27 -2.81 -21.97
N PRO A 24 -9.06 -1.62 -22.55
CA PRO A 24 -8.25 -0.56 -21.92
C PRO A 24 -8.88 -0.01 -20.64
N PHE A 25 -10.15 -0.31 -20.38
CA PHE A 25 -10.89 0.09 -19.18
C PHE A 25 -10.93 -1.00 -18.10
N LYS A 26 -10.44 -2.20 -18.40
CA LYS A 26 -10.40 -3.28 -17.41
C LYS A 26 -9.11 -3.17 -16.60
N PRO A 27 -9.17 -2.95 -15.28
CA PRO A 27 -7.97 -2.86 -14.46
C PRO A 27 -7.15 -4.13 -14.54
N GLU A 28 -5.83 -3.99 -14.68
CA GLU A 28 -4.94 -5.14 -14.68
C GLU A 28 -4.97 -5.83 -13.31
N PRO A 29 -5.06 -7.16 -13.28
CA PRO A 29 -4.95 -7.89 -12.02
C PRO A 29 -3.57 -7.62 -11.40
N PRO A 30 -3.48 -7.54 -10.06
CA PRO A 30 -2.22 -7.26 -9.40
C PRO A 30 -1.20 -8.37 -9.70
N ARG A 31 0.04 -7.97 -9.97
CA ARG A 31 1.14 -8.90 -10.24
C ARG A 31 1.50 -9.67 -8.97
N LYS A 32 1.58 -10.99 -9.09
CA LYS A 32 2.03 -11.83 -7.97
C LYS A 32 3.47 -11.46 -7.59
N PRO A 33 3.76 -11.18 -6.31
CA PRO A 33 5.12 -10.90 -5.88
C PRO A 33 6.01 -12.14 -6.00
N ASN A 34 7.29 -11.91 -6.27
CA ASN A 34 8.30 -12.91 -5.99
C ASN A 34 8.49 -12.97 -4.46
N ILE A 35 8.35 -14.16 -3.88
CA ILE A 35 8.54 -14.39 -2.44
C ILE A 35 9.81 -15.22 -2.26
N LYS A 36 10.77 -14.67 -1.53
CA LYS A 36 12.05 -15.34 -1.26
C LYS A 36 12.32 -15.30 0.24
N GLU A 37 12.66 -16.43 0.83
CA GLU A 37 13.23 -16.46 2.18
C GLU A 37 14.72 -16.08 2.13
N ILE A 38 15.08 -15.00 2.84
CA ILE A 38 16.46 -14.49 2.89
C ILE A 38 17.24 -15.22 3.99
N THR A 39 16.62 -15.35 5.16
CA THR A 39 17.08 -16.12 6.31
C THR A 39 15.87 -16.72 7.03
N PRO A 40 15.99 -17.72 7.89
CA PRO A 40 14.87 -18.32 8.59
C PRO A 40 13.96 -17.28 9.26
N GLY A 41 12.71 -17.21 8.79
CA GLY A 41 11.70 -16.26 9.28
C GLY A 41 11.77 -14.83 8.74
N ILE A 42 12.74 -14.53 7.85
CA ILE A 42 12.81 -13.25 7.13
C ILE A 42 12.52 -13.50 5.65
N LEU A 43 11.41 -12.95 5.17
CA LEU A 43 10.98 -13.05 3.78
C LEU A 43 11.12 -11.73 3.06
N GLN A 44 11.41 -11.79 1.77
CA GLN A 44 11.26 -10.68 0.83
C GLN A 44 10.05 -10.95 -0.05
N VAL A 45 9.12 -9.98 -0.10
CA VAL A 45 7.90 -10.01 -0.90
C VAL A 45 7.93 -8.80 -1.84
N GLY A 46 8.46 -8.99 -3.05
CA GLY A 46 8.80 -7.85 -3.91
C GLY A 46 9.85 -6.95 -3.26
N THR A 47 9.49 -5.69 -2.96
CA THR A 47 10.36 -4.74 -2.23
C THR A 47 10.12 -4.74 -0.72
N VAL A 48 9.14 -5.51 -0.23
CA VAL A 48 8.79 -5.58 1.19
C VAL A 48 9.65 -6.61 1.90
N LEU A 49 10.28 -6.24 3.01
CA LEU A 49 10.90 -7.17 3.96
C LEU A 49 9.90 -7.51 5.06
N LEU A 50 9.74 -8.80 5.35
CA LEU A 50 8.84 -9.32 6.37
C LEU A 50 9.64 -10.10 7.41
N ASN A 51 9.46 -9.77 8.68
CA ASN A 51 10.00 -10.51 9.82
C ASN A 51 8.85 -11.22 10.57
N LYS A 52 8.73 -12.53 10.39
CA LYS A 52 7.68 -13.34 11.02
C LYS A 52 7.75 -13.33 12.55
N LYS A 53 8.96 -13.41 13.12
CA LYS A 53 9.16 -13.47 14.57
C LYS A 53 8.75 -12.18 15.26
N LYS A 54 9.10 -11.04 14.67
CA LYS A 54 8.76 -9.71 15.19
C LYS A 54 7.37 -9.25 14.78
N ARG A 55 6.72 -9.92 13.80
CA ARG A 55 5.47 -9.52 13.17
C ARG A 55 5.55 -8.12 12.57
N GLU A 56 6.60 -7.89 11.79
CA GLU A 56 6.92 -6.60 11.18
C GLU A 56 7.07 -6.73 9.67
N ILE A 57 6.66 -5.69 8.96
CA ILE A 57 7.02 -5.48 7.56
C ILE A 57 7.70 -4.14 7.39
N SER A 58 8.59 -4.03 6.43
CA SER A 58 9.23 -2.74 6.09
C SER A 58 9.43 -2.59 4.59
N PHE A 59 9.38 -1.34 4.11
CA PHE A 59 9.53 -1.01 2.70
C PHE A 59 10.02 0.43 2.50
N PRO A 60 10.66 0.76 1.37
CA PRO A 60 11.21 2.08 1.11
C PRO A 60 10.12 3.11 0.84
N VAL A 61 10.34 4.34 1.30
CA VAL A 61 9.51 5.53 1.04
C VAL A 61 10.40 6.75 0.80
N THR A 62 9.81 7.79 0.20
CA THR A 62 10.46 9.09 -0.01
C THR A 62 9.54 10.19 0.53
N VAL A 63 10.09 11.22 1.17
CA VAL A 63 9.33 12.38 1.64
C VAL A 63 8.89 13.21 0.45
N ASN A 64 7.56 13.41 0.31
CA ASN A 64 6.95 14.03 -0.86
C ASN A 64 6.41 15.45 -0.59
N MET A 65 5.80 15.66 0.58
CA MET A 65 5.23 16.97 0.96
C MET A 65 5.60 17.34 2.38
N ASN A 66 5.76 18.63 2.66
CA ASN A 66 6.00 19.17 4.00
C ASN A 66 5.05 20.33 4.36
N GLU A 67 4.16 20.73 3.46
CA GLU A 67 3.17 21.80 3.64
C GLU A 67 1.88 21.48 2.88
N GLY A 68 0.85 22.27 3.12
CA GLY A 68 -0.47 22.10 2.49
C GLY A 68 -1.37 21.06 3.19
N PRO A 69 -2.61 20.87 2.71
CA PRO A 69 -3.50 19.81 3.17
C PRO A 69 -2.98 18.44 2.73
N ILE A 70 -3.17 17.44 3.59
CA ILE A 70 -2.86 16.05 3.26
C ILE A 70 -4.03 15.15 3.63
N GLU A 71 -4.40 14.26 2.75
CA GLU A 71 -5.39 13.20 2.98
C GLU A 71 -4.72 11.85 3.25
N TYR A 72 -3.48 11.70 2.78
CA TYR A 72 -2.73 10.45 2.89
C TYR A 72 -1.36 10.65 3.53
N LEU A 73 -0.93 9.63 4.26
CA LEU A 73 0.44 9.55 4.75
C LEU A 73 1.35 8.82 3.77
N VAL A 74 0.83 7.83 3.04
CA VAL A 74 1.61 7.06 2.06
C VAL A 74 0.74 6.68 0.87
N VAL A 75 1.23 6.98 -0.32
CA VAL A 75 0.66 6.53 -1.59
C VAL A 75 1.76 6.02 -2.53
N THR A 76 1.39 5.32 -3.58
CA THR A 76 2.30 5.06 -4.69
C THR A 76 2.40 6.28 -5.61
N GLY A 77 3.37 6.29 -6.53
CA GLY A 77 3.48 7.35 -7.54
C GLY A 77 2.27 7.49 -8.49
N LYS A 78 1.33 6.52 -8.47
CA LYS A 78 0.06 6.58 -9.20
C LYS A 78 -1.08 7.18 -8.39
N GLY A 79 -0.91 7.27 -7.06
CA GLY A 79 -1.93 7.78 -6.16
C GLY A 79 -1.98 9.30 -6.11
N LYS A 80 -2.70 9.82 -5.13
CA LYS A 80 -2.90 11.25 -4.89
C LYS A 80 -1.65 11.91 -4.26
N THR A 81 -0.57 12.00 -5.03
CA THR A 81 0.72 12.52 -4.55
C THR A 81 0.64 13.99 -4.12
N HIS A 82 -0.27 14.78 -4.69
CA HIS A 82 -0.46 16.20 -4.37
C HIS A 82 -1.08 16.47 -2.99
N GLU A 83 -1.51 15.43 -2.28
CA GLU A 83 -2.06 15.50 -0.92
C GLU A 83 -1.53 14.35 -0.03
N SER A 84 -0.28 13.92 -0.29
CA SER A 84 0.34 12.79 0.40
C SER A 84 1.71 13.14 0.97
N LEU A 85 1.95 12.76 2.22
CA LEU A 85 3.19 13.05 2.93
C LEU A 85 4.39 12.31 2.36
N LEU A 86 4.22 11.03 2.07
CA LEU A 86 5.25 10.10 1.59
C LEU A 86 4.78 9.41 0.32
N VAL A 87 5.73 9.09 -0.55
CA VAL A 87 5.51 8.25 -1.72
C VAL A 87 6.38 7.00 -1.69
N THR A 88 5.91 5.94 -2.37
CA THR A 88 6.67 4.69 -2.50
C THR A 88 6.52 4.08 -3.89
N SER A 89 7.53 3.33 -4.31
CA SER A 89 7.46 2.45 -5.49
C SER A 89 6.98 1.03 -5.14
N THR A 90 6.76 0.74 -3.85
CA THR A 90 6.27 -0.57 -3.39
C THR A 90 4.84 -0.79 -3.85
N GLU A 91 4.59 -1.91 -4.49
CA GLU A 91 3.24 -2.25 -4.95
C GLU A 91 2.32 -2.59 -3.76
N PRO A 92 1.12 -1.99 -3.64
CA PRO A 92 0.16 -2.27 -2.57
C PRO A 92 -0.18 -3.76 -2.42
N PHE A 93 -0.26 -4.50 -3.53
CA PHE A 93 -0.53 -5.94 -3.47
C PHE A 93 0.59 -6.73 -2.78
N HIS A 94 1.86 -6.28 -2.88
CA HIS A 94 2.98 -6.90 -2.14
C HIS A 94 2.85 -6.69 -0.62
N LEU A 95 2.39 -5.50 -0.20
CA LEU A 95 2.06 -5.23 1.20
C LEU A 95 0.91 -6.12 1.70
N GLN A 96 -0.15 -6.27 0.89
CA GLN A 96 -1.27 -7.17 1.21
C GLN A 96 -0.80 -8.59 1.44
N VAL A 97 0.02 -9.13 0.52
CA VAL A 97 0.56 -10.48 0.65
C VAL A 97 1.44 -10.62 1.90
N ALA A 98 2.28 -9.62 2.19
CA ALA A 98 3.12 -9.62 3.38
C ALA A 98 2.29 -9.61 4.68
N MET A 99 1.21 -8.82 4.75
CA MET A 99 0.30 -8.80 5.91
C MET A 99 -0.45 -10.12 6.08
N LEU A 100 -0.92 -10.73 4.99
CA LEU A 100 -1.55 -12.06 5.03
C LEU A 100 -0.57 -13.15 5.53
N LEU A 101 0.71 -13.08 5.17
CA LEU A 101 1.76 -13.97 5.68
C LEU A 101 2.05 -13.78 7.18
N LEU A 102 1.65 -12.64 7.77
CA LEU A 102 1.61 -12.39 9.22
C LEU A 102 0.29 -12.79 9.87
N ASN A 103 -0.62 -13.46 9.13
CA ASN A 103 -1.97 -13.85 9.54
C ASN A 103 -2.89 -12.65 9.88
N CYS A 104 -2.67 -11.48 9.25
CA CYS A 104 -3.58 -10.36 9.31
C CYS A 104 -4.63 -10.50 8.21
N LYS A 105 -5.91 -10.42 8.56
CA LYS A 105 -7.03 -10.63 7.62
C LYS A 105 -7.62 -9.33 7.09
N GLY A 106 -7.34 -8.22 7.75
CA GLY A 106 -7.94 -6.93 7.46
C GLY A 106 -9.40 -6.87 7.91
N SER A 107 -10.21 -6.12 7.18
CA SER A 107 -11.63 -5.91 7.50
C SER A 107 -12.53 -7.12 7.19
N ASP A 108 -12.00 -8.18 6.57
CA ASP A 108 -12.78 -9.32 6.09
C ASP A 108 -13.96 -8.89 5.19
N GLY A 109 -13.70 -7.93 4.30
CA GLY A 109 -14.68 -7.38 3.35
C GLY A 109 -15.66 -6.35 3.94
N LYS A 110 -15.60 -6.07 5.24
CA LYS A 110 -16.44 -5.05 5.87
C LYS A 110 -15.98 -3.65 5.48
N LEU A 111 -16.94 -2.77 5.21
CA LEU A 111 -16.67 -1.36 4.96
C LEU A 111 -16.33 -0.62 6.26
N ILE A 112 -15.51 0.41 6.13
CA ILE A 112 -15.23 1.34 7.21
C ILE A 112 -16.50 2.16 7.47
N PRO A 113 -16.99 2.23 8.71
CA PRO A 113 -18.16 3.05 9.03
C PRO A 113 -17.89 4.54 8.77
N GLU A 114 -18.88 5.25 8.23
CA GLU A 114 -18.84 6.72 8.08
C GLU A 114 -18.84 7.41 9.45
N ASP A 115 -19.57 6.85 10.40
CA ASP A 115 -19.62 7.29 11.79
C ASP A 115 -18.25 7.12 12.45
N GLU A 116 -17.62 8.23 12.82
CA GLU A 116 -16.26 8.28 13.40
C GLU A 116 -16.17 7.64 14.81
N ASP A 117 -17.29 7.53 15.52
CA ASP A 117 -17.35 6.90 16.84
C ASP A 117 -17.33 5.38 16.75
N LYS A 118 -17.55 4.83 15.56
CA LYS A 118 -17.46 3.39 15.31
C LYS A 118 -16.05 2.96 14.95
N ALA A 119 -15.65 1.82 15.50
CA ALA A 119 -14.35 1.23 15.24
C ALA A 119 -14.19 0.85 13.75
N ILE A 120 -13.01 1.11 13.20
CA ILE A 120 -12.61 0.61 11.88
C ILE A 120 -12.34 -0.89 11.99
N PRO A 121 -12.95 -1.75 11.15
CA PRO A 121 -12.66 -3.19 11.16
C PRO A 121 -11.25 -3.46 10.61
N GLY A 122 -10.53 -4.37 11.29
CA GLY A 122 -9.16 -4.77 10.92
C GLY A 122 -8.23 -4.90 12.11
N GLU A 123 -6.95 -5.11 11.85
CA GLU A 123 -5.94 -5.27 12.88
C GLU A 123 -5.22 -3.94 13.19
N PRO A 124 -5.00 -3.63 14.48
CA PRO A 124 -4.21 -2.47 14.87
C PRO A 124 -2.73 -2.67 14.54
N VAL A 125 -2.12 -1.63 13.98
CA VAL A 125 -0.70 -1.61 13.62
C VAL A 125 -0.05 -0.32 14.06
N GLU A 126 1.20 -0.39 14.49
CA GLU A 126 2.06 0.77 14.70
C GLU A 126 2.89 1.00 13.45
N ILE A 127 2.98 2.25 13.01
CA ILE A 127 3.74 2.63 11.81
C ILE A 127 4.80 3.66 12.21
N GLU A 128 6.05 3.38 11.83
CA GLU A 128 7.20 4.24 12.09
C GLU A 128 7.93 4.58 10.79
N LEU A 129 8.41 5.81 10.65
CA LEU A 129 9.38 6.19 9.63
C LEU A 129 10.77 6.09 10.23
N LEU A 130 11.66 5.38 9.55
CA LEU A 130 13.08 5.26 9.86
C LEU A 130 13.87 5.99 8.78
N TRP A 131 14.82 6.85 9.19
CA TRP A 131 15.69 7.56 8.25
C TRP A 131 17.06 7.81 8.87
N LYS A 132 18.00 8.26 8.05
CA LYS A 132 19.30 8.76 8.53
C LYS A 132 19.36 10.27 8.43
N GLU A 133 19.84 10.91 9.48
CA GLU A 133 20.16 12.32 9.51
C GLU A 133 21.60 12.49 9.96
N LYS A 134 22.48 13.01 9.09
CA LYS A 134 23.91 13.15 9.38
C LYS A 134 24.53 11.85 9.95
N GLU A 135 24.27 10.72 9.31
CA GLU A 135 24.70 9.37 9.70
C GLU A 135 24.10 8.84 11.04
N ILE A 136 23.19 9.57 11.65
CA ILE A 136 22.48 9.13 12.86
C ILE A 136 21.16 8.49 12.45
N ASP A 137 20.94 7.26 12.90
CA ASP A 137 19.66 6.57 12.71
C ASP A 137 18.57 7.26 13.55
N LYS A 138 17.49 7.63 12.89
CA LYS A 138 16.29 8.25 13.48
C LYS A 138 15.10 7.36 13.25
N ASN A 139 14.18 7.35 14.19
CA ASN A 139 12.86 6.77 14.00
C ASN A 139 11.80 7.59 14.73
N LEU A 140 10.63 7.67 14.14
CA LEU A 140 9.49 8.34 14.77
C LEU A 140 8.19 7.69 14.26
N ARG A 141 7.21 7.62 15.15
CA ARG A 141 5.87 7.14 14.81
C ARG A 141 5.20 8.07 13.79
N LEU A 142 4.48 7.48 12.84
CA LEU A 142 3.96 8.20 11.67
C LEU A 142 2.97 9.32 12.05
N GLU A 143 2.18 9.16 13.10
CA GLU A 143 1.26 10.20 13.57
C GLU A 143 1.95 11.47 14.12
N LYS A 144 3.25 11.41 14.39
CA LYS A 144 4.04 12.59 14.83
C LYS A 144 4.37 13.55 13.69
N PHE A 145 4.29 13.07 12.46
CA PHE A 145 4.51 13.90 11.28
C PHE A 145 3.24 14.65 10.83
N VAL A 146 2.16 14.51 11.61
CA VAL A 146 0.86 15.11 11.30
C VAL A 146 0.50 16.18 12.33
N ALA A 147 -0.05 17.27 11.86
CA ALA A 147 -0.68 18.32 12.63
C ALA A 147 -2.17 18.45 12.21
N ARG A 148 -2.94 19.14 13.03
CA ARG A 148 -4.34 19.47 12.72
C ARG A 148 -4.49 20.98 12.57
N LYS A 149 -5.22 21.42 11.53
CA LYS A 149 -5.54 22.83 11.26
C LYS A 149 -6.34 23.48 12.39
N ASP A 150 -7.16 22.68 13.11
CA ASP A 150 -7.95 23.14 14.26
C ASP A 150 -7.12 23.27 15.56
N GLY A 151 -5.80 23.02 15.51
CA GLY A 151 -4.89 23.11 16.65
C GLY A 151 -5.01 21.99 17.68
N LYS A 152 -5.95 21.04 17.51
CA LYS A 152 -6.07 19.91 18.42
C LYS A 152 -4.89 18.95 18.27
N PRO A 153 -4.43 18.31 19.36
CA PRO A 153 -3.34 17.35 19.27
C PRO A 153 -3.74 16.10 18.49
N VAL A 154 -2.81 15.58 17.71
CA VAL A 154 -2.97 14.26 17.07
C VAL A 154 -2.70 13.18 18.12
N LYS A 155 -3.76 12.42 18.45
CA LYS A 155 -3.68 11.39 19.48
C LYS A 155 -2.71 10.27 19.06
N LYS A 156 -1.77 9.91 19.95
CA LYS A 156 -0.94 8.73 19.79
C LYS A 156 -1.83 7.46 19.76
N GLY A 157 -1.54 6.54 18.86
CA GLY A 157 -2.29 5.29 18.77
C GLY A 157 -2.01 4.55 17.45
N PRO A 158 -2.58 3.36 17.28
CA PRO A 158 -2.38 2.58 16.07
C PRO A 158 -3.08 3.21 14.86
N PHE A 159 -2.67 2.77 13.67
CA PHE A 159 -3.49 2.74 12.46
C PHE A 159 -4.16 1.38 12.38
N ILE A 160 -5.17 1.24 11.52
CA ILE A 160 -5.89 -0.03 11.35
C ILE A 160 -5.58 -0.58 9.96
N PHE A 161 -5.04 -1.80 9.92
CA PHE A 161 -4.94 -2.56 8.69
C PHE A 161 -6.31 -3.14 8.36
N ASN A 162 -7.02 -2.51 7.42
CA ASN A 162 -8.30 -3.00 6.90
C ASN A 162 -8.13 -3.80 5.59
N GLY A 163 -6.94 -3.73 4.96
CA GLY A 163 -6.54 -4.61 3.86
C GLY A 163 -7.08 -4.23 2.49
N SER A 164 -7.72 -3.05 2.34
CA SER A 164 -8.37 -2.67 1.09
C SER A 164 -9.44 -3.69 0.65
N ARG A 165 -9.79 -3.72 -0.63
CA ARG A 165 -10.81 -4.64 -1.14
C ARG A 165 -10.61 -4.96 -2.61
N MET A 166 -11.16 -6.09 -3.05
CA MET A 166 -11.33 -6.40 -4.45
C MET A 166 -12.65 -5.82 -4.96
N PHE A 167 -12.63 -5.21 -6.12
CA PHE A 167 -13.81 -4.74 -6.83
C PHE A 167 -13.64 -5.02 -8.32
N GLU A 168 -14.58 -5.72 -8.94
CA GLU A 168 -14.57 -6.11 -10.36
C GLU A 168 -13.24 -6.73 -10.83
N GLY A 169 -12.60 -7.52 -9.96
CA GLY A 169 -11.32 -8.17 -10.24
C GLY A 169 -10.09 -7.29 -10.03
N ALA A 170 -10.26 -6.01 -9.66
CA ALA A 170 -9.20 -5.10 -9.29
C ALA A 170 -8.96 -5.08 -7.78
N PHE A 171 -7.69 -5.00 -7.37
CA PHE A 171 -7.32 -4.68 -6.00
C PHE A 171 -7.26 -3.15 -5.86
N LEU A 172 -8.21 -2.55 -5.13
CA LEU A 172 -8.40 -1.10 -5.15
C LEU A 172 -7.17 -0.31 -4.70
N ALA A 173 -6.48 -0.74 -3.65
CA ALA A 173 -5.23 -0.08 -3.22
C ALA A 173 -4.17 -0.05 -4.34
N GLN A 174 -4.12 -1.09 -5.19
CA GLN A 174 -3.19 -1.14 -6.33
C GLN A 174 -3.62 -0.19 -7.45
N SER A 175 -4.93 -0.07 -7.70
CA SER A 175 -5.49 0.80 -8.74
C SER A 175 -5.35 2.27 -8.36
N ASP A 176 -5.72 2.60 -7.11
CA ASP A 176 -5.78 3.96 -6.60
C ASP A 176 -4.44 4.44 -6.02
N GLY A 177 -3.52 3.50 -5.78
CA GLY A 177 -2.23 3.79 -5.17
C GLY A 177 -2.29 4.14 -3.69
N SER A 178 -3.43 3.91 -3.01
CA SER A 178 -3.68 4.32 -1.62
C SER A 178 -3.15 3.29 -0.63
N ILE A 179 -2.21 3.67 0.23
CA ILE A 179 -1.61 2.77 1.22
C ILE A 179 -2.01 3.14 2.65
N VAL A 180 -1.63 4.33 3.13
CA VAL A 180 -1.98 4.79 4.48
C VAL A 180 -2.78 6.08 4.37
N SER A 181 -4.06 6.02 4.75
CA SER A 181 -4.98 7.16 4.68
C SER A 181 -5.19 7.83 6.04
N LEU A 182 -5.29 9.16 6.04
CA LEU A 182 -5.73 9.98 7.17
C LEU A 182 -7.24 10.17 7.19
N ILE A 183 -7.87 10.16 6.01
CA ILE A 183 -9.32 10.20 5.85
C ILE A 183 -9.90 8.78 5.78
N THR A 184 -11.21 8.65 5.86
CA THR A 184 -11.89 7.36 5.65
C THR A 184 -11.80 6.96 4.18
N ASP A 185 -11.03 5.93 3.88
CA ASP A 185 -10.84 5.41 2.53
C ASP A 185 -10.87 3.87 2.50
N ASN A 186 -11.93 3.31 1.91
CA ASN A 186 -12.08 1.86 1.76
C ASN A 186 -11.15 1.25 0.70
N ALA A 187 -10.52 2.06 -0.14
CA ALA A 187 -9.51 1.61 -1.09
C ALA A 187 -8.12 1.52 -0.45
N ALA A 188 -7.82 2.35 0.56
CA ALA A 188 -6.54 2.28 1.27
C ALA A 188 -6.38 0.98 2.08
N GLN A 189 -5.14 0.58 2.33
CA GLN A 189 -4.85 -0.64 3.11
C GLN A 189 -4.82 -0.39 4.61
N PHE A 190 -4.41 0.81 5.02
CA PHE A 190 -4.30 1.23 6.41
C PHE A 190 -5.07 2.54 6.59
N ASN A 191 -5.93 2.59 7.58
CA ASN A 191 -6.76 3.77 7.85
C ASN A 191 -6.51 4.35 9.24
N ASN A 192 -6.66 5.67 9.32
CA ASN A 192 -6.58 6.43 10.55
C ASN A 192 -7.88 6.28 11.36
N PRO A 193 -7.83 5.73 12.61
CA PRO A 193 -9.03 5.58 13.43
C PRO A 193 -9.37 6.83 14.28
N ARG A 194 -8.64 7.93 14.10
CA ARG A 194 -8.80 9.13 14.93
C ARG A 194 -9.97 9.98 14.47
N ALA A 195 -10.57 10.71 15.40
CA ALA A 195 -11.58 11.73 15.08
C ALA A 195 -11.03 12.77 14.11
N GLY A 196 -11.83 13.17 13.14
CA GLY A 196 -11.48 14.03 12.00
C GLY A 196 -11.16 13.25 10.73
N ARG A 197 -11.32 11.91 10.72
CA ARG A 197 -11.15 11.09 9.52
C ARG A 197 -12.23 11.29 8.45
N ALA A 198 -13.35 11.93 8.81
CA ALA A 198 -14.39 12.34 7.86
C ALA A 198 -14.12 13.72 7.23
N ASN A 199 -13.07 14.42 7.63
CA ASN A 199 -12.75 15.77 7.19
C ASN A 199 -11.41 15.79 6.43
N ASP A 200 -11.46 16.07 5.13
CA ASP A 200 -10.34 16.12 4.20
C ASP A 200 -9.47 17.39 4.34
N ASP A 201 -9.99 18.47 4.96
CA ASP A 201 -9.24 19.74 5.12
C ASP A 201 -8.60 19.93 6.51
N ILE A 202 -8.62 18.92 7.39
CA ILE A 202 -8.11 19.11 8.76
C ILE A 202 -6.63 18.74 8.94
N TRP A 203 -6.11 17.84 8.11
CA TRP A 203 -4.79 17.27 8.29
C TRP A 203 -3.70 18.08 7.57
N ARG A 204 -2.58 18.27 8.24
CA ARG A 204 -1.41 19.01 7.73
C ARG A 204 -0.14 18.25 8.09
N PRO A 205 0.93 18.38 7.30
CA PRO A 205 2.27 17.94 7.71
C PRO A 205 2.72 18.68 8.98
N GLN A 206 3.59 18.04 9.77
CA GLN A 206 4.30 18.66 10.87
C GLN A 206 5.78 18.83 10.51
N PRO A 207 6.18 19.93 9.85
CA PRO A 207 7.49 20.06 9.20
C PRO A 207 8.68 19.88 10.15
N LYS A 208 8.53 20.29 11.42
CA LYS A 208 9.61 20.19 12.43
C LYS A 208 10.09 18.76 12.73
N HIS A 209 9.28 17.77 12.35
CA HIS A 209 9.61 16.36 12.58
C HIS A 209 9.99 15.63 11.29
N LEU A 210 9.69 16.22 10.13
CA LEU A 210 9.94 15.61 8.85
C LEU A 210 11.42 15.69 8.45
N PRO A 211 11.98 14.64 7.85
CA PRO A 211 13.20 14.76 7.08
C PRO A 211 12.99 15.76 5.91
N PRO A 212 14.07 16.29 5.31
CA PRO A 212 13.97 17.14 4.12
C PRO A 212 13.14 16.48 2.99
N LEU A 213 12.54 17.29 2.11
CA LEU A 213 11.89 16.80 0.89
C LEU A 213 12.86 15.93 0.09
N ASP A 214 12.33 14.96 -0.63
CA ASP A 214 13.06 13.97 -1.43
C ASP A 214 14.01 13.06 -0.62
N SER A 215 14.01 13.15 0.71
CA SER A 215 14.77 12.23 1.56
C SER A 215 14.18 10.83 1.51
N ASN A 216 15.06 9.85 1.38
CA ASN A 216 14.69 8.43 1.46
C ASN A 216 14.57 7.98 2.92
N GLY A 217 13.61 7.12 3.16
CA GLY A 217 13.39 6.45 4.44
C GLY A 217 12.87 5.03 4.26
N THR A 218 12.67 4.36 5.36
CA THR A 218 12.03 3.05 5.43
C THR A 218 10.80 3.16 6.32
N LEU A 219 9.65 2.77 5.80
CA LEU A 219 8.46 2.61 6.63
C LEU A 219 8.49 1.24 7.29
N LEU A 220 8.34 1.20 8.61
CA LEU A 220 8.24 0.00 9.41
C LEU A 220 6.84 -0.11 9.99
N ILE A 221 6.15 -1.21 9.69
CA ILE A 221 4.81 -1.52 10.21
C ILE A 221 4.91 -2.71 11.15
N LYS A 222 4.44 -2.53 12.39
CA LYS A 222 4.42 -3.53 13.45
C LYS A 222 2.98 -3.91 13.75
N VAL A 223 2.66 -5.19 13.64
CA VAL A 223 1.35 -5.70 14.04
C VAL A 223 1.31 -5.79 15.56
N THR A 224 0.46 -4.97 16.18
CA THR A 224 0.27 -5.02 17.63
C THR A 224 -0.49 -6.28 18.00
N ARG A 225 -0.12 -6.94 19.11
CA ARG A 225 -0.92 -8.01 19.67
C ARG A 225 -2.09 -7.38 20.40
N ASP A 226 -3.29 -7.92 20.20
CA ASP A 226 -4.37 -7.70 21.17
C ASP A 226 -3.90 -8.33 22.49
N ASN A 227 -3.79 -7.51 23.53
CA ASN A 227 -3.52 -7.98 24.88
C ASN A 227 -4.77 -8.59 25.48
#